data_840a59fd7d3dae2697ea0c1803eed3f2
#
_entry.id   840a59fd7d3dae2697ea0c1803eed3f2
#
_cell.length_a   1.000
_cell.length_b   1.000
_cell.length_c   1.000
_cell.angle_alpha   90.00
_cell.angle_beta   90.00
_cell.angle_gamma   90.00
#
_symmetry.space_group_name_H-M   'P 1'
#
loop_
_entity.id
_entity.type
_entity.pdbx_description
1 polymer ?
#
loop_
_entity_poly.entity_id
_entity_poly.type
_entity_poly.pdbx_seq_one_letter_code
_entity_poly.pdbx_strand_id
1 'polypeptide(L)'
;CQNCSYYNENGTGSESPYADSPFYIQYDGFTDVIEAVAEVQCGETYHLIIAIADAGDQAYDSGIFLEANSLSSFAAVEMEASLDLDGFGDGSSMAEGCETATITISRTNTEGPLTLPITTLGDATEGVDYEDVPNEVTFAPGVAEVSFTIEIYSDAIIEGSEELIIELN
;
A
#
# COMPACT_ATOMS: atom_id res chain seq x y z
N CYS A 1 19.57 -29.14 -10.47
CA CYS A 1 18.86 -27.87 -10.61
C CYS A 1 18.37 -27.41 -9.25
N GLN A 2 18.69 -26.20 -8.86
CA GLN A 2 18.10 -25.54 -7.70
C GLN A 2 16.87 -24.73 -8.19
N ASN A 3 15.76 -24.82 -7.47
CA ASN A 3 14.54 -24.07 -7.77
C ASN A 3 13.85 -24.43 -9.11
N CYS A 4 14.02 -25.65 -9.59
CA CYS A 4 13.36 -26.13 -10.81
C CYS A 4 11.83 -26.12 -10.73
N SER A 5 11.27 -26.04 -9.54
CA SER A 5 9.81 -25.94 -9.35
C SER A 5 9.19 -24.66 -9.90
N TYR A 6 9.99 -23.63 -10.13
CA TYR A 6 9.52 -22.38 -10.76
C TYR A 6 9.69 -22.36 -12.27
N TYR A 7 10.31 -23.39 -12.86
CA TYR A 7 10.56 -23.44 -14.29
C TYR A 7 9.47 -24.23 -15.02
N ASN A 8 8.94 -23.63 -16.05
CA ASN A 8 7.98 -24.21 -16.97
C ASN A 8 8.66 -24.42 -18.32
N GLU A 9 8.69 -25.65 -18.78
CA GLU A 9 9.20 -25.98 -20.11
C GLU A 9 8.15 -25.58 -21.16
N ASN A 10 8.55 -24.82 -22.17
CA ASN A 10 7.70 -24.34 -23.25
C ASN A 10 8.02 -25.02 -24.60
N GLY A 11 8.88 -26.04 -24.61
CA GLY A 11 9.30 -26.73 -25.82
C GLY A 11 10.01 -25.81 -26.80
N THR A 12 10.07 -26.24 -28.07
CA THR A 12 10.67 -25.41 -29.15
C THR A 12 9.76 -24.29 -29.62
N GLY A 13 8.57 -24.15 -29.03
CA GLY A 13 7.61 -23.15 -29.41
C GLY A 13 6.93 -23.35 -30.75
N SER A 14 7.36 -24.33 -31.52
CA SER A 14 6.87 -24.59 -32.88
C SER A 14 5.90 -25.74 -32.96
N GLU A 15 5.73 -26.48 -31.85
CA GLU A 15 4.91 -27.70 -31.79
C GLU A 15 3.67 -27.49 -30.89
N SER A 16 2.59 -28.22 -31.22
CA SER A 16 1.40 -28.26 -30.39
C SER A 16 1.72 -28.92 -29.03
N PRO A 17 1.20 -28.41 -27.90
CA PRO A 17 0.12 -27.40 -27.79
C PRO A 17 0.59 -25.94 -27.79
N TYR A 18 1.87 -25.68 -27.81
CA TYR A 18 2.46 -24.34 -27.59
C TYR A 18 2.20 -23.39 -28.76
N ALA A 19 2.30 -23.88 -30.00
CA ALA A 19 2.09 -23.06 -31.20
C ALA A 19 0.65 -22.52 -31.33
N ASP A 20 -0.31 -23.15 -30.67
CA ASP A 20 -1.74 -22.81 -30.75
C ASP A 20 -2.21 -21.99 -29.52
N SER A 21 -1.34 -21.70 -28.56
CA SER A 21 -1.68 -20.97 -27.36
C SER A 21 -1.72 -19.46 -27.59
N PRO A 22 -2.78 -18.73 -27.20
CA PRO A 22 -2.82 -17.28 -27.28
C PRO A 22 -1.82 -16.59 -26.35
N PHE A 23 -1.26 -17.31 -25.38
CA PHE A 23 -0.23 -16.83 -24.45
C PHE A 23 1.17 -17.28 -24.82
N TYR A 24 1.34 -17.79 -26.03
CA TYR A 24 2.60 -18.32 -26.50
C TYR A 24 3.69 -17.25 -26.55
N ILE A 25 4.82 -17.56 -25.94
CA ILE A 25 6.06 -16.81 -26.02
C ILE A 25 7.11 -17.70 -26.69
N GLN A 26 7.98 -17.11 -27.52
CA GLN A 26 8.97 -17.84 -28.31
C GLN A 26 10.25 -18.14 -27.50
N TYR A 27 10.10 -18.57 -26.25
CA TYR A 27 11.17 -19.03 -25.38
C TYR A 27 10.98 -20.51 -25.06
N ASP A 28 12.04 -21.26 -24.98
CA ASP A 28 11.99 -22.70 -24.67
C ASP A 28 11.49 -23.00 -23.27
N GLY A 29 11.52 -22.02 -22.41
CA GLY A 29 10.97 -22.09 -21.06
C GLY A 29 10.81 -20.73 -20.43
N PHE A 30 10.03 -20.69 -19.37
CA PHE A 30 9.80 -19.49 -18.56
C PHE A 30 9.59 -19.88 -17.09
N THR A 31 9.77 -18.95 -16.21
CA THR A 31 9.49 -19.15 -14.78
C THR A 31 8.04 -18.81 -14.47
N ASP A 32 7.53 -19.36 -13.36
CA ASP A 32 6.35 -18.77 -12.71
C ASP A 32 6.63 -17.31 -12.36
N VAL A 33 5.56 -16.55 -12.12
CA VAL A 33 5.71 -15.17 -11.61
C VAL A 33 6.45 -15.21 -10.29
N ILE A 34 7.55 -14.49 -10.23
CA ILE A 34 8.38 -14.38 -9.03
C ILE A 34 8.18 -13.00 -8.45
N GLU A 35 7.74 -12.96 -7.21
CA GLU A 35 7.64 -11.74 -6.42
C GLU A 35 8.92 -11.57 -5.58
N ALA A 36 9.49 -10.37 -5.63
CA ALA A 36 10.63 -10.00 -4.80
C ALA A 36 10.22 -8.84 -3.87
N VAL A 37 10.34 -9.08 -2.58
CA VAL A 37 10.03 -8.09 -1.54
C VAL A 37 11.30 -7.73 -0.79
N ALA A 38 11.51 -6.44 -0.56
CA ALA A 38 12.62 -5.96 0.26
C ALA A 38 12.12 -4.85 1.19
N GLU A 39 12.52 -4.91 2.44
CA GLU A 39 12.27 -3.81 3.38
C GLU A 39 13.14 -2.61 3.02
N VAL A 40 12.51 -1.45 2.98
CA VAL A 40 13.16 -0.17 2.64
C VAL A 40 12.83 0.87 3.70
N GLN A 41 13.72 1.83 3.91
CA GLN A 41 13.52 2.94 4.83
C GLN A 41 13.03 4.16 4.05
N CYS A 42 12.05 4.87 4.59
CA CYS A 42 11.56 6.10 3.98
C CYS A 42 12.67 7.14 3.84
N GLY A 43 12.68 7.85 2.71
CA GLY A 43 13.67 8.89 2.42
C GLY A 43 15.01 8.39 1.91
N GLU A 44 15.27 7.09 1.91
CA GLU A 44 16.51 6.52 1.40
C GLU A 44 16.42 6.18 -0.10
N THR A 45 17.57 6.18 -0.76
CA THR A 45 17.65 5.82 -2.18
C THR A 45 18.15 4.39 -2.33
N TYR A 46 17.38 3.56 -3.02
CA TYR A 46 17.70 2.16 -3.28
C TYR A 46 17.96 1.92 -4.76
N HIS A 47 18.86 1.01 -5.06
CA HIS A 47 19.17 0.57 -6.40
C HIS A 47 18.69 -0.87 -6.57
N LEU A 48 17.71 -1.08 -7.46
CA LEU A 48 17.31 -2.39 -7.90
C LEU A 48 18.17 -2.82 -9.07
N ILE A 49 18.83 -3.97 -8.95
CA ILE A 49 19.59 -4.58 -10.01
C ILE A 49 18.95 -5.91 -10.35
N ILE A 50 18.46 -6.03 -11.57
CA ILE A 50 17.92 -7.26 -12.12
C ILE A 50 18.98 -7.83 -13.07
N ALA A 51 19.43 -9.05 -12.81
CA ALA A 51 20.43 -9.72 -13.64
C ALA A 51 19.85 -10.98 -14.25
N ILE A 52 20.10 -11.17 -15.53
CA ILE A 52 19.80 -12.38 -16.26
C ILE A 52 21.07 -12.87 -16.92
N ALA A 53 21.24 -14.17 -16.96
CA ALA A 53 22.37 -14.79 -17.65
C ALA A 53 21.88 -15.96 -18.49
N ASP A 54 22.42 -16.07 -19.67
CA ASP A 54 22.23 -17.22 -20.50
C ASP A 54 23.12 -18.38 -20.02
N ALA A 55 22.62 -19.60 -20.14
CA ALA A 55 23.31 -20.80 -19.68
C ALA A 55 23.25 -21.86 -20.76
N GLY A 56 24.37 -22.16 -21.32
CA GLY A 56 24.53 -23.28 -22.28
C GLY A 56 25.19 -22.90 -23.58
N ASP A 57 24.66 -21.97 -24.32
CA ASP A 57 25.24 -21.48 -25.55
C ASP A 57 25.03 -19.96 -25.74
N GLN A 58 25.37 -19.43 -26.89
CA GLN A 58 25.20 -18.00 -27.22
C GLN A 58 24.18 -17.81 -28.37
N ALA A 59 23.27 -18.75 -28.55
CA ALA A 59 22.46 -18.81 -29.76
C ALA A 59 21.09 -18.12 -29.64
N TYR A 60 20.54 -18.00 -28.45
CA TYR A 60 19.21 -17.42 -28.21
C TYR A 60 19.23 -16.46 -27.02
N ASP A 61 18.40 -15.44 -27.10
CA ASP A 61 18.34 -14.40 -26.09
C ASP A 61 17.45 -14.80 -24.90
N SER A 62 17.85 -14.38 -23.72
CA SER A 62 17.02 -14.46 -22.51
C SER A 62 16.30 -13.14 -22.27
N GLY A 63 15.12 -13.16 -21.66
CA GLY A 63 14.30 -11.96 -21.41
C GLY A 63 13.71 -11.93 -20.00
N ILE A 64 13.50 -10.73 -19.50
CA ILE A 64 12.77 -10.48 -18.25
C ILE A 64 11.52 -9.66 -18.58
N PHE A 65 10.38 -10.16 -18.15
CA PHE A 65 9.09 -9.47 -18.27
C PHE A 65 8.70 -8.91 -16.91
N LEU A 66 8.53 -7.62 -16.84
CA LEU A 66 8.00 -6.94 -15.65
C LEU A 66 6.52 -6.63 -15.89
N GLU A 67 5.69 -7.00 -14.95
CA GLU A 67 4.29 -6.61 -14.98
C GLU A 67 4.16 -5.09 -14.89
N ALA A 68 3.23 -4.52 -15.64
CA ALA A 68 2.97 -3.10 -15.56
C ALA A 68 2.54 -2.72 -14.13
N ASN A 69 3.14 -1.69 -13.57
CA ASN A 69 2.96 -1.24 -12.18
C ASN A 69 3.39 -2.26 -11.10
N SER A 70 4.22 -3.24 -11.44
CA SER A 70 4.71 -4.23 -10.48
C SER A 70 5.80 -3.69 -9.54
N LEU A 71 6.43 -2.56 -9.87
CA LEU A 71 7.32 -1.86 -8.95
C LEU A 71 6.49 -0.92 -8.09
N SER A 72 6.13 -1.38 -6.91
CA SER A 72 5.39 -0.59 -5.93
C SER A 72 6.13 -0.60 -4.60
N SER A 73 6.09 0.52 -3.89
CA SER A 73 6.39 0.54 -2.47
C SER A 73 5.06 0.61 -1.73
N PHE A 74 4.78 -0.40 -0.94
CA PHE A 74 3.67 -0.31 0.01
C PHE A 74 4.12 0.55 1.17
N ALA A 75 3.28 1.48 1.58
CA ALA A 75 3.49 2.16 2.84
C ALA A 75 3.53 1.08 3.94
N ALA A 76 4.62 1.08 4.71
CA ALA A 76 4.71 0.20 5.88
C ALA A 76 3.67 0.54 6.95
N VAL A 77 2.89 1.58 6.71
CA VAL A 77 1.86 2.14 7.60
C VAL A 77 0.60 2.40 6.78
N GLU A 78 -0.53 1.94 7.30
CA GLU A 78 -1.86 2.19 6.77
C GLU A 78 -2.66 3.01 7.79
N MET A 79 -3.48 3.92 7.30
CA MET A 79 -4.40 4.69 8.13
C MET A 79 -5.83 4.46 7.61
N GLU A 80 -6.70 4.10 8.53
CA GLU A 80 -8.13 3.87 8.27
C GLU A 80 -8.97 4.73 9.21
N ALA A 81 -10.01 5.33 8.66
CA ALA A 81 -11.04 6.03 9.43
C ALA A 81 -12.31 5.18 9.48
N SER A 82 -12.88 5.03 10.67
CA SER A 82 -14.19 4.42 10.85
C SER A 82 -15.12 5.36 11.61
N LEU A 83 -16.36 5.45 11.17
CA LEU A 83 -17.38 6.27 11.78
C LEU A 83 -18.28 5.41 12.69
N ASP A 84 -18.69 5.92 13.83
CA ASP A 84 -19.51 5.18 14.81
C ASP A 84 -20.95 4.90 14.31
N LEU A 85 -21.46 5.74 13.43
CA LEU A 85 -22.73 5.53 12.75
C LEU A 85 -22.45 5.29 11.27
N ASP A 86 -23.28 4.46 10.64
CA ASP A 86 -23.27 4.28 9.19
C ASP A 86 -23.59 5.61 8.49
N GLY A 87 -22.59 6.44 8.36
CA GLY A 87 -22.61 7.83 7.95
C GLY A 87 -23.63 8.21 6.88
N PHE A 88 -23.84 9.47 6.68
CA PHE A 88 -24.78 9.95 5.68
C PHE A 88 -24.25 9.65 4.27
N GLY A 89 -24.66 8.50 3.72
CA GLY A 89 -24.57 8.23 2.29
C GLY A 89 -23.35 7.45 1.82
N ASP A 90 -22.13 7.92 2.03
CA ASP A 90 -20.91 7.31 1.46
C ASP A 90 -19.92 6.75 2.51
N GLY A 91 -20.25 6.89 3.81
CA GLY A 91 -19.39 6.42 4.91
C GLY A 91 -18.19 7.33 5.20
N SER A 92 -18.10 8.49 4.56
CA SER A 92 -17.02 9.48 4.77
C SER A 92 -17.52 10.83 5.29
N SER A 93 -18.83 11.03 5.37
CA SER A 93 -19.44 12.26 5.84
C SER A 93 -20.06 12.07 7.23
N MET A 94 -19.84 13.01 8.12
CA MET A 94 -20.34 13.04 9.49
C MET A 94 -21.27 14.22 9.72
N ALA A 95 -22.22 14.06 10.65
CA ALA A 95 -23.07 15.13 11.10
C ALA A 95 -22.53 15.74 12.39
N GLU A 96 -22.57 17.07 12.48
CA GLU A 96 -22.14 17.81 13.67
C GLU A 96 -22.84 17.31 14.93
N GLY A 97 -22.05 17.12 16.00
CA GLY A 97 -22.51 16.76 17.33
C GLY A 97 -23.18 15.39 17.47
N CYS A 98 -23.13 14.56 16.44
CA CYS A 98 -23.79 13.27 16.44
C CYS A 98 -22.85 12.08 16.33
N GLU A 99 -21.63 12.28 15.90
CA GLU A 99 -20.75 11.19 15.49
C GLU A 99 -19.32 11.38 15.98
N THR A 100 -18.63 10.25 16.14
CA THR A 100 -17.21 10.18 16.48
C THR A 100 -16.51 9.40 15.38
N ALA A 101 -15.39 9.91 14.89
CA ALA A 101 -14.50 9.18 14.01
C ALA A 101 -13.42 8.48 14.81
N THR A 102 -13.16 7.21 14.53
CA THR A 102 -12.00 6.50 15.05
C THR A 102 -10.98 6.37 13.94
N ILE A 103 -9.80 6.95 14.14
CA ILE A 103 -8.67 6.84 13.27
C ILE A 103 -7.77 5.73 13.78
N THR A 104 -7.57 4.71 12.96
CA THR A 104 -6.69 3.58 13.25
C THR A 104 -5.50 3.60 12.33
N ILE A 105 -4.30 3.57 12.91
CA ILE A 105 -3.05 3.53 12.17
C ILE A 105 -2.38 2.20 12.47
N SER A 106 -2.07 1.44 11.43
CA SER A 106 -1.45 0.12 11.51
C SER A 106 -0.10 0.08 10.81
N ARG A 107 0.80 -0.78 11.30
CA ARG A 107 2.11 -1.02 10.69
C ARG A 107 2.43 -2.51 10.61
N THR A 108 3.14 -2.92 9.58
CA THR A 108 3.56 -4.31 9.38
C THR A 108 4.83 -4.66 10.15
N ASN A 109 5.80 -3.74 10.22
CA ASN A 109 7.04 -3.95 10.98
C ASN A 109 6.90 -3.39 12.39
N THR A 110 7.01 -4.26 13.40
CA THR A 110 6.88 -3.92 14.81
C THR A 110 8.21 -3.93 15.58
N GLU A 111 9.36 -4.09 14.92
CA GLU A 111 10.70 -4.22 15.52
C GLU A 111 11.18 -2.90 16.09
N GLY A 112 10.70 -2.07 16.61
CA GLY A 112 11.22 -0.83 17.19
C GLY A 112 10.11 0.18 17.43
N PRO A 113 10.43 1.28 18.07
CA PRO A 113 9.52 2.40 18.17
C PRO A 113 9.42 3.10 16.81
N LEU A 114 8.24 3.61 16.48
CA LEU A 114 8.02 4.44 15.31
C LEU A 114 7.16 5.62 15.72
N THR A 115 7.59 6.84 15.42
CA THR A 115 6.81 8.05 15.62
C THR A 115 6.55 8.69 14.27
N LEU A 116 5.30 8.98 13.99
CA LEU A 116 4.83 9.59 12.75
C LEU A 116 4.16 10.91 13.07
N PRO A 117 4.61 12.01 12.47
CA PRO A 117 3.91 13.28 12.54
C PRO A 117 2.56 13.21 11.83
N ILE A 118 1.57 13.89 12.39
CA ILE A 118 0.25 14.05 11.80
C ILE A 118 0.07 15.53 11.43
N THR A 119 -0.52 15.77 10.28
CA THR A 119 -0.90 17.09 9.80
C THR A 119 -2.38 17.08 9.44
N THR A 120 -3.11 18.10 9.87
CA THR A 120 -4.50 18.34 9.49
C THR A 120 -4.57 19.41 8.40
N LEU A 121 -5.39 19.20 7.39
CA LEU A 121 -5.67 20.09 6.28
C LEU A 121 -7.18 20.14 6.05
N GLY A 122 -7.64 21.03 5.20
CA GLY A 122 -9.05 21.23 4.88
C GLY A 122 -9.51 22.60 5.33
N ASP A 123 -10.81 22.82 5.32
CA ASP A 123 -11.46 24.07 5.72
C ASP A 123 -12.18 23.99 7.09
N ALA A 124 -12.35 22.78 7.62
CA ALA A 124 -12.80 22.59 9.00
C ALA A 124 -11.74 23.07 10.00
N THR A 125 -12.17 23.71 11.09
CA THR A 125 -11.33 24.40 12.07
C THR A 125 -11.20 23.61 13.36
N GLU A 126 -9.98 23.22 13.70
CA GLU A 126 -9.66 22.51 14.95
C GLU A 126 -10.09 23.32 16.21
N GLY A 127 -10.72 22.66 17.15
CA GLY A 127 -11.23 23.25 18.37
C GLY A 127 -12.54 24.04 18.19
N VAL A 128 -13.06 24.16 16.97
CA VAL A 128 -14.35 24.78 16.63
C VAL A 128 -15.30 23.74 16.09
N ASP A 129 -14.88 23.03 15.04
CA ASP A 129 -15.70 22.06 14.32
C ASP A 129 -15.39 20.62 14.75
N TYR A 130 -14.16 20.37 15.22
CA TYR A 130 -13.74 19.06 15.71
C TYR A 130 -12.73 19.15 16.86
N GLU A 131 -12.58 18.05 17.60
CA GLU A 131 -11.62 17.90 18.71
C GLU A 131 -10.17 17.95 18.19
N ASP A 132 -9.26 18.49 19.03
CA ASP A 132 -7.83 18.57 18.72
C ASP A 132 -7.26 17.20 18.30
N VAL A 133 -6.68 17.14 17.10
CA VAL A 133 -6.00 15.95 16.58
C VAL A 133 -4.57 15.88 17.12
N PRO A 134 -4.08 14.70 17.55
CA PRO A 134 -2.69 14.58 17.97
C PRO A 134 -1.72 15.00 16.86
N ASN A 135 -0.70 15.78 17.19
CA ASN A 135 0.34 16.19 16.22
C ASN A 135 1.27 15.04 15.80
N GLU A 136 1.25 13.95 16.54
CA GLU A 136 2.06 12.76 16.26
C GLU A 136 1.42 11.51 16.86
N VAL A 137 1.72 10.36 16.28
CA VAL A 137 1.40 9.06 16.84
C VAL A 137 2.67 8.25 17.04
N THR A 138 2.76 7.55 18.17
CA THR A 138 3.93 6.74 18.50
C THR A 138 3.55 5.29 18.74
N PHE A 139 4.18 4.40 17.99
CA PHE A 139 4.14 2.97 18.21
C PHE A 139 5.28 2.54 19.12
N ALA A 140 4.96 1.89 20.22
CA ALA A 140 5.97 1.21 21.03
C ALA A 140 6.49 -0.06 20.32
N PRO A 141 7.68 -0.58 20.68
CA PRO A 141 8.16 -1.84 20.15
C PRO A 141 7.15 -2.96 20.36
N GLY A 142 6.87 -3.75 19.33
CA GLY A 142 5.90 -4.85 19.37
C GLY A 142 4.44 -4.42 19.11
N VAL A 143 4.13 -3.13 19.06
CA VAL A 143 2.78 -2.60 18.81
C VAL A 143 2.57 -2.47 17.30
N ALA A 144 1.55 -3.13 16.77
CA ALA A 144 1.21 -3.10 15.36
C ALA A 144 0.13 -2.06 15.02
N GLU A 145 -0.65 -1.60 16.02
CA GLU A 145 -1.79 -0.72 15.80
C GLU A 145 -1.92 0.30 16.93
N VAL A 146 -2.26 1.52 16.58
CA VAL A 146 -2.63 2.59 17.50
C VAL A 146 -3.85 3.30 16.93
N SER A 147 -4.74 3.78 17.82
CA SER A 147 -5.94 4.49 17.40
C SER A 147 -6.21 5.68 18.31
N PHE A 148 -6.91 6.66 17.76
CA PHE A 148 -7.48 7.78 18.49
C PHE A 148 -8.84 8.13 17.91
N THR A 149 -9.66 8.84 18.69
CA THR A 149 -11.00 9.29 18.28
C THR A 149 -11.01 10.79 18.06
N ILE A 150 -11.89 11.26 17.20
CA ILE A 150 -12.15 12.67 16.93
C ILE A 150 -13.66 12.89 17.11
N GLU A 151 -14.05 13.73 18.05
CA GLU A 151 -15.43 14.21 18.18
C GLU A 151 -15.66 15.38 17.21
N ILE A 152 -16.81 15.38 16.54
CA ILE A 152 -17.27 16.50 15.74
C ILE A 152 -18.17 17.35 16.61
N TYR A 153 -17.83 18.61 16.73
CA TYR A 153 -18.58 19.54 17.58
C TYR A 153 -19.86 20.01 16.89
N SER A 154 -20.85 20.38 17.69
CA SER A 154 -22.05 21.02 17.20
C SER A 154 -22.08 22.45 17.72
N ASP A 155 -22.25 23.35 16.82
CA ASP A 155 -22.54 24.75 17.20
C ASP A 155 -23.94 25.18 16.72
N ALA A 156 -24.28 26.46 16.84
CA ALA A 156 -25.58 27.02 16.44
C ALA A 156 -25.51 27.77 15.11
N ILE A 157 -24.42 27.64 14.39
CA ILE A 157 -24.16 28.30 13.09
C ILE A 157 -24.59 27.33 11.97
N ILE A 158 -25.30 27.86 10.99
CA ILE A 158 -25.64 27.07 9.81
C ILE A 158 -24.49 27.22 8.80
N GLU A 159 -23.68 26.18 8.74
CA GLU A 159 -22.54 26.13 7.85
C GLU A 159 -22.80 25.19 6.66
N GLY A 160 -21.91 25.20 5.69
CA GLY A 160 -21.91 24.23 4.60
C GLY A 160 -21.16 22.96 5.01
N SER A 161 -20.95 22.04 4.07
CA SER A 161 -20.05 20.92 4.30
C SER A 161 -18.60 21.42 4.34
N GLU A 162 -17.86 21.02 5.33
CA GLU A 162 -16.45 21.31 5.54
C GLU A 162 -15.63 20.03 5.45
N GLU A 163 -14.35 20.16 5.16
CA GLU A 163 -13.46 19.03 4.96
C GLU A 163 -12.35 19.02 6.00
N LEU A 164 -12.15 17.86 6.63
CA LEU A 164 -10.97 17.55 7.44
C LEU A 164 -10.15 16.47 6.74
N ILE A 165 -8.91 16.77 6.39
CA ILE A 165 -7.94 15.84 5.81
C ILE A 165 -6.87 15.60 6.87
N ILE A 166 -6.58 14.33 7.14
CA ILE A 166 -5.52 13.91 8.06
C ILE A 166 -4.41 13.22 7.24
N GLU A 167 -3.19 13.71 7.37
CA GLU A 167 -2.03 13.18 6.66
C GLU A 167 -0.97 12.69 7.65
N LEU A 168 -0.36 11.54 7.35
CA LEU A 168 0.85 11.04 8.00
C LEU A 168 2.09 11.47 7.21
N ASN A 169 3.12 11.97 7.89
CA ASN A 169 4.35 12.48 7.30
C ASN A 169 5.59 11.66 7.72
#